data_d443c1cf0842be5b4b5ba1ef13a5ae5d
#
_entry.id   d443c1cf0842be5b4b5ba1ef13a5ae5d
#
_cell.length_a   1.000
_cell.length_b   1.000
_cell.length_c   1.000
_cell.angle_alpha   90.00
_cell.angle_beta   90.00
_cell.angle_gamma   90.00
#
_symmetry.space_group_name_H-M   'P 1'
#
loop_
_entity.id
_entity.type
_entity.pdbx_description
1 polymer ?
#
loop_
_entity_poly.entity_id
_entity_poly.type
_entity_poly.pdbx_seq_one_letter_code
_entity_poly.pdbx_strand_id
1 'polypeptide(L)'
;MILVGGENLMDMIQVDNHYQNVLFKAIPGGSPYNLALAAGRQGVRVGYVTPISEDSNGDQLVANLLGSNVQLLGPRVPEPTSLAMVNIEGGTPSYAFYREGTAERLVNLEKLTKNLTDDVAIFHIGSLALTGGSDALVWEEFLGKAIDKGIKVSLDPNVRPSLVGEPDIYRQRIKRLM
;
A
#
# COMPACT_ATOMS: atom_id res chain seq x y z
N MET A 1 -17.66 4.19 6.84
CA MET A 1 -16.65 3.34 6.19
C MET A 1 -15.26 3.88 6.44
N ILE A 2 -14.24 3.01 6.57
CA ILE A 2 -12.82 3.41 6.48
C ILE A 2 -12.37 3.20 5.03
N LEU A 3 -11.81 4.23 4.42
CA LEU A 3 -11.16 4.17 3.12
C LEU A 3 -9.66 3.98 3.33
N VAL A 4 -9.04 3.04 2.62
CA VAL A 4 -7.61 2.73 2.78
C VAL A 4 -6.92 2.84 1.44
N GLY A 5 -5.83 3.63 1.40
CA GLY A 5 -4.93 3.78 0.25
C GLY A 5 -3.47 3.54 0.65
N GLY A 6 -2.67 3.19 -0.32
CA GLY A 6 -1.25 2.91 -0.17
C GLY A 6 -0.88 1.56 -0.74
N GLU A 7 0.39 1.15 -0.56
CA GLU A 7 0.95 0.00 -1.27
C GLU A 7 0.25 -1.33 -0.97
N ASN A 8 0.21 -2.16 -2.01
CA ASN A 8 0.00 -3.60 -1.97
C ASN A 8 1.13 -4.28 -2.75
N LEU A 9 1.65 -5.37 -2.24
CA LEU A 9 2.81 -6.04 -2.81
C LEU A 9 2.88 -7.51 -2.36
N MET A 10 3.84 -8.24 -2.95
CA MET A 10 4.22 -9.56 -2.43
C MET A 10 5.56 -9.46 -1.72
N ASP A 11 5.58 -9.84 -0.45
CA ASP A 11 6.82 -10.08 0.29
C ASP A 11 7.42 -11.42 -0.14
N MET A 12 8.59 -11.36 -0.78
CA MET A 12 9.36 -12.53 -1.21
C MET A 12 10.39 -12.84 -0.12
N ILE A 13 10.00 -13.68 0.83
CA ILE A 13 10.81 -14.02 1.99
C ILE A 13 11.71 -15.21 1.65
N GLN A 14 13.02 -15.01 1.74
CA GLN A 14 13.99 -16.10 1.58
C GLN A 14 13.75 -17.15 2.67
N VAL A 15 13.62 -18.41 2.25
CA VAL A 15 13.52 -19.57 3.15
C VAL A 15 14.81 -20.37 3.12
N ASP A 16 15.09 -21.08 4.22
CA ASP A 16 16.29 -21.91 4.35
C ASP A 16 16.42 -22.95 3.23
N ASN A 17 17.65 -23.16 2.84
CA ASN A 17 18.01 -23.86 1.62
C ASN A 17 18.69 -25.20 1.93
N HIS A 18 18.01 -26.30 1.64
CA HIS A 18 18.63 -27.63 1.74
C HIS A 18 19.37 -28.10 0.45
N TYR A 19 19.26 -27.32 -0.66
CA TYR A 19 19.70 -27.77 -1.98
C TYR A 19 20.31 -26.62 -2.79
N GLN A 20 21.36 -26.00 -2.48
CA GLN A 20 22.11 -25.02 -3.31
C GLN A 20 21.25 -23.99 -4.13
N ASN A 21 19.91 -24.02 -4.02
CA ASN A 21 18.96 -23.12 -4.67
C ASN A 21 18.40 -22.14 -3.67
N VAL A 22 18.31 -20.88 -4.01
CA VAL A 22 17.61 -19.87 -3.20
C VAL A 22 16.11 -20.01 -3.43
N LEU A 23 15.37 -20.31 -2.37
CA LEU A 23 13.91 -20.40 -2.39
C LEU A 23 13.28 -19.21 -1.70
N PHE A 24 12.17 -18.75 -2.25
CA PHE A 24 11.39 -17.66 -1.67
C PHE A 24 9.96 -18.12 -1.41
N LYS A 25 9.43 -17.71 -0.25
CA LYS A 25 7.99 -17.79 0.04
C LYS A 25 7.36 -16.46 -0.29
N ALA A 26 6.38 -16.45 -1.20
CA ALA A 26 5.61 -15.25 -1.54
C ALA A 26 4.46 -15.09 -0.54
N ILE A 27 4.35 -13.92 0.08
CA ILE A 27 3.29 -13.59 1.04
C ILE A 27 2.70 -12.23 0.67
N PRO A 28 1.37 -12.09 0.54
CA PRO A 28 0.71 -10.80 0.38
C PRO A 28 1.06 -9.83 1.52
N GLY A 29 1.45 -8.61 1.16
CA GLY A 29 1.94 -7.60 2.09
C GLY A 29 1.63 -6.17 1.67
N GLY A 30 2.24 -5.23 2.38
CA GLY A 30 1.99 -3.79 2.32
C GLY A 30 1.33 -3.30 3.61
N SER A 31 1.85 -2.22 4.23
CA SER A 31 1.33 -1.75 5.52
C SER A 31 -0.13 -1.31 5.43
N PRO A 32 -0.55 -0.45 4.50
CA PRO A 32 -1.96 -0.09 4.35
C PRO A 32 -2.84 -1.27 3.95
N TYR A 33 -2.35 -2.15 3.08
CA TYR A 33 -3.05 -3.36 2.69
C TYR A 33 -3.34 -4.26 3.91
N ASN A 34 -2.35 -4.50 4.76
CA ASN A 34 -2.50 -5.29 5.98
C ASN A 34 -3.46 -4.64 6.99
N LEU A 35 -3.45 -3.30 7.10
CA LEU A 35 -4.43 -2.58 7.90
C LEU A 35 -5.85 -2.81 7.38
N ALA A 36 -6.06 -2.75 6.07
CA ALA A 36 -7.38 -3.01 5.47
C ALA A 36 -7.88 -4.42 5.82
N LEU A 37 -7.02 -5.45 5.67
CA LEU A 37 -7.36 -6.84 6.06
C LEU A 37 -7.72 -6.94 7.54
N ALA A 38 -6.89 -6.35 8.42
CA ALA A 38 -7.09 -6.41 9.86
C ALA A 38 -8.41 -5.77 10.29
N ALA A 39 -8.73 -4.58 9.77
CA ALA A 39 -9.96 -3.86 10.06
C ALA A 39 -11.20 -4.61 9.52
N GLY A 40 -11.13 -5.13 8.29
CA GLY A 40 -12.22 -5.90 7.69
C GLY A 40 -12.54 -7.18 8.47
N ARG A 41 -11.53 -7.91 8.94
CA ARG A 41 -11.66 -9.09 9.80
C ARG A 41 -12.30 -8.78 11.16
N GLN A 42 -12.19 -7.55 11.65
CA GLN A 42 -12.85 -7.07 12.86
C GLN A 42 -14.29 -6.56 12.61
N GLY A 43 -14.83 -6.74 11.41
CA GLY A 43 -16.19 -6.33 11.06
C GLY A 43 -16.33 -4.85 10.73
N VAL A 44 -15.24 -4.11 10.58
CA VAL A 44 -15.28 -2.71 10.12
C VAL A 44 -15.55 -2.67 8.62
N ARG A 45 -16.45 -1.78 8.17
CA ARG A 45 -16.62 -1.51 6.73
C ARG A 45 -15.39 -0.82 6.17
N VAL A 46 -14.67 -1.51 5.29
CA VAL A 46 -13.42 -1.02 4.67
C VAL A 46 -13.53 -1.04 3.15
N GLY A 47 -13.10 0.04 2.51
CA GLY A 47 -12.86 0.12 1.07
C GLY A 47 -11.37 0.32 0.77
N TYR A 48 -10.80 -0.51 -0.10
CA TYR A 48 -9.41 -0.42 -0.53
C TYR A 48 -9.35 0.21 -1.93
N VAL A 49 -8.66 1.37 -2.08
CA VAL A 49 -8.74 2.20 -3.30
C VAL A 49 -7.52 2.16 -4.20
N THR A 50 -6.43 1.54 -3.76
CA THR A 50 -5.22 1.43 -4.56
C THR A 50 -5.41 0.45 -5.72
N PRO A 51 -4.89 0.74 -6.91
CA PRO A 51 -4.88 -0.22 -8.03
C PRO A 51 -4.19 -1.53 -7.66
N ILE A 52 -4.69 -2.64 -8.22
CA ILE A 52 -4.11 -3.98 -8.04
C ILE A 52 -3.89 -4.61 -9.42
N SER A 53 -2.76 -5.28 -9.59
CA SER A 53 -2.41 -5.99 -10.82
C SER A 53 -3.44 -7.06 -11.21
N GLU A 54 -3.59 -7.30 -12.52
CA GLU A 54 -4.34 -8.45 -13.09
C GLU A 54 -3.53 -9.75 -13.11
N ASP A 55 -2.25 -9.72 -12.65
CA ASP A 55 -1.43 -10.94 -12.58
C ASP A 55 -1.87 -11.88 -11.43
N SER A 56 -1.27 -13.07 -11.38
CA SER A 56 -1.59 -14.10 -10.36
C SER A 56 -1.34 -13.65 -8.93
N ASN A 57 -0.38 -12.77 -8.70
CA ASN A 57 -0.11 -12.17 -7.39
C ASN A 57 -1.23 -11.18 -7.02
N GLY A 58 -1.65 -10.36 -7.99
CA GLY A 58 -2.78 -9.46 -7.82
C GLY A 58 -4.09 -10.20 -7.54
N ASP A 59 -4.32 -11.36 -8.17
CA ASP A 59 -5.47 -12.21 -7.87
C ASP A 59 -5.45 -12.68 -6.42
N GLN A 60 -4.28 -13.05 -5.91
CA GLN A 60 -4.12 -13.46 -4.51
C GLN A 60 -4.37 -12.29 -3.55
N LEU A 61 -3.88 -11.09 -3.87
CA LEU A 61 -4.14 -9.88 -3.09
C LEU A 61 -5.66 -9.60 -3.02
N VAL A 62 -6.36 -9.66 -4.15
CA VAL A 62 -7.81 -9.46 -4.20
C VAL A 62 -8.57 -10.53 -3.41
N ALA A 63 -8.22 -11.80 -3.58
CA ALA A 63 -8.86 -12.89 -2.84
C ALA A 63 -8.76 -12.69 -1.33
N ASN A 64 -7.61 -12.23 -0.83
CA ASN A 64 -7.42 -11.94 0.60
C ASN A 64 -8.24 -10.74 1.08
N LEU A 65 -8.35 -9.66 0.28
CA LEU A 65 -9.23 -8.52 0.61
C LEU A 65 -10.67 -8.98 0.76
N LEU A 66 -11.20 -9.68 -0.25
CA LEU A 66 -12.58 -10.16 -0.25
C LEU A 66 -12.82 -11.16 0.89
N GLY A 67 -11.91 -12.10 1.12
CA GLY A 67 -11.95 -13.05 2.24
C GLY A 67 -11.85 -12.39 3.63
N SER A 68 -11.43 -11.14 3.69
CA SER A 68 -11.37 -10.32 4.91
C SER A 68 -12.48 -9.27 5.00
N ASN A 69 -13.55 -9.38 4.18
CA ASN A 69 -14.68 -8.45 4.10
C ASN A 69 -14.29 -7.01 3.72
N VAL A 70 -13.23 -6.84 2.93
CA VAL A 70 -12.80 -5.55 2.39
C VAL A 70 -13.35 -5.38 0.98
N GLN A 71 -13.96 -4.24 0.69
CA GLN A 71 -14.42 -3.89 -0.65
C GLN A 71 -13.24 -3.44 -1.51
N LEU A 72 -13.04 -4.05 -2.66
CA LEU A 72 -12.10 -3.57 -3.67
C LEU A 72 -12.75 -2.40 -4.42
N LEU A 73 -12.29 -1.19 -4.20
CA LEU A 73 -12.73 0.03 -4.87
C LEU A 73 -11.69 0.53 -5.89
N GLY A 74 -10.44 0.15 -5.73
CA GLY A 74 -9.38 0.40 -6.71
C GLY A 74 -9.55 -0.42 -7.99
N PRO A 75 -9.08 0.07 -9.14
CA PRO A 75 -9.15 -0.67 -10.40
C PRO A 75 -8.18 -1.86 -10.41
N ARG A 76 -8.51 -2.86 -11.25
CA ARG A 76 -7.54 -3.85 -11.71
C ARG A 76 -6.84 -3.29 -12.96
N VAL A 77 -5.52 -3.51 -13.05
CA VAL A 77 -4.68 -2.97 -14.13
C VAL A 77 -3.66 -4.02 -14.59
N PRO A 78 -3.22 -3.98 -15.88
CA PRO A 78 -2.33 -5.00 -16.45
C PRO A 78 -0.88 -4.92 -15.94
N GLU A 79 -0.46 -3.79 -15.35
CA GLU A 79 0.87 -3.62 -14.81
C GLU A 79 1.15 -4.59 -13.66
N PRO A 80 2.42 -5.05 -13.49
CA PRO A 80 2.75 -6.11 -12.55
C PRO A 80 2.55 -5.71 -11.09
N THR A 81 2.39 -6.71 -10.22
CA THR A 81 2.40 -6.54 -8.77
C THR A 81 3.79 -6.12 -8.29
N SER A 82 3.87 -5.18 -7.36
CA SER A 82 5.09 -4.80 -6.66
C SER A 82 5.65 -5.97 -5.84
N LEU A 83 6.99 -6.07 -5.77
CA LEU A 83 7.67 -7.08 -4.96
C LEU A 83 8.58 -6.43 -3.92
N ALA A 84 8.59 -7.00 -2.72
CA ALA A 84 9.59 -6.73 -1.69
C ALA A 84 10.42 -8.01 -1.48
N MET A 85 11.69 -7.97 -1.88
CA MET A 85 12.62 -9.06 -1.58
C MET A 85 13.12 -8.91 -0.16
N VAL A 86 12.92 -9.92 0.66
CA VAL A 86 13.33 -9.95 2.07
C VAL A 86 14.45 -10.98 2.22
N ASN A 87 15.67 -10.49 2.35
CA ASN A 87 16.85 -11.31 2.64
C ASN A 87 17.14 -11.25 4.13
N ILE A 88 17.57 -12.35 4.71
CA ILE A 88 17.98 -12.43 6.11
C ILE A 88 19.51 -12.64 6.15
N GLU A 89 20.24 -11.61 6.51
CA GLU A 89 21.70 -11.67 6.65
C GLU A 89 22.06 -11.52 8.13
N GLY A 90 22.69 -12.55 8.71
CA GLY A 90 23.08 -12.53 10.13
C GLY A 90 21.90 -12.32 11.11
N GLY A 91 20.68 -12.75 10.75
CA GLY A 91 19.49 -12.56 11.57
C GLY A 91 18.80 -11.19 11.41
N THR A 92 19.35 -10.29 10.57
CA THR A 92 18.77 -8.97 10.32
C THR A 92 18.09 -8.99 8.93
N PRO A 93 16.80 -8.64 8.82
CA PRO A 93 16.14 -8.54 7.53
C PRO A 93 16.62 -7.30 6.76
N SER A 94 16.96 -7.49 5.48
CA SER A 94 17.17 -6.44 4.50
C SER A 94 16.09 -6.50 3.44
N TYR A 95 15.68 -5.33 2.93
CA TYR A 95 14.58 -5.20 1.98
C TYR A 95 15.06 -4.54 0.69
N ALA A 96 14.73 -5.15 -0.44
CA ALA A 96 14.84 -4.53 -1.75
C ALA A 96 13.45 -4.48 -2.41
N PHE A 97 12.99 -3.28 -2.82
CA PHE A 97 11.67 -3.08 -3.37
C PHE A 97 11.72 -2.88 -4.89
N TYR A 98 10.90 -3.63 -5.60
CA TYR A 98 10.70 -3.55 -7.04
C TYR A 98 9.31 -2.99 -7.31
N ARG A 99 9.21 -1.65 -7.42
CA ARG A 99 7.94 -0.91 -7.51
C ARG A 99 7.83 -0.06 -8.77
N GLU A 100 8.89 0.05 -9.58
CA GLU A 100 8.85 0.87 -10.79
C GLU A 100 7.92 0.25 -11.83
N GLY A 101 7.02 1.06 -12.39
CA GLY A 101 6.04 0.60 -13.38
C GLY A 101 5.03 -0.42 -12.87
N THR A 102 4.79 -0.51 -11.56
CA THR A 102 3.88 -1.49 -10.96
C THR A 102 2.48 -0.91 -10.71
N ALA A 103 1.51 -1.81 -10.59
CA ALA A 103 0.08 -1.50 -10.49
C ALA A 103 -0.26 -0.51 -9.36
N GLU A 104 0.27 -0.71 -8.17
CA GLU A 104 -0.08 0.08 -6.98
C GLU A 104 0.35 1.56 -7.09
N ARG A 105 1.28 1.88 -8.00
CA ARG A 105 1.74 3.25 -8.25
C ARG A 105 0.92 3.98 -9.32
N LEU A 106 0.02 3.30 -10.02
CA LEU A 106 -0.81 3.89 -11.09
C LEU A 106 -2.06 4.58 -10.54
N VAL A 107 -1.89 5.33 -9.47
CA VAL A 107 -2.99 6.07 -8.86
C VAL A 107 -3.41 7.26 -9.73
N ASN A 108 -4.71 7.47 -9.82
CA ASN A 108 -5.30 8.56 -10.57
C ASN A 108 -6.27 9.35 -9.67
N LEU A 109 -6.04 10.66 -9.53
CA LEU A 109 -6.78 11.50 -8.62
C LEU A 109 -8.29 11.53 -8.89
N GLU A 110 -8.69 11.62 -10.17
CA GLU A 110 -10.11 11.65 -10.53
C GLU A 110 -10.82 10.36 -10.12
N LYS A 111 -10.18 9.21 -10.39
CA LYS A 111 -10.72 7.89 -9.98
C LYS A 111 -10.78 7.76 -8.46
N LEU A 112 -9.74 8.19 -7.75
CA LEU A 112 -9.72 8.17 -6.29
C LEU A 112 -10.83 9.04 -5.69
N THR A 113 -11.00 10.26 -6.20
CA THR A 113 -11.98 11.23 -5.67
C THR A 113 -13.43 10.72 -5.74
N LYS A 114 -13.77 9.86 -6.68
CA LYS A 114 -15.09 9.21 -6.78
C LYS A 114 -15.43 8.35 -5.55
N ASN A 115 -14.41 7.92 -4.80
CA ASN A 115 -14.58 7.11 -3.59
C ASN A 115 -14.77 7.95 -2.31
N LEU A 116 -14.65 9.29 -2.37
CA LEU A 116 -14.92 10.16 -1.23
C LEU A 116 -16.43 10.41 -1.11
N THR A 117 -17.16 9.36 -0.73
CA THR A 117 -18.62 9.40 -0.52
C THR A 117 -18.98 9.83 0.91
N ASP A 118 -20.22 10.24 1.16
CA ASP A 118 -20.67 10.79 2.45
C ASP A 118 -20.59 9.79 3.62
N ASP A 119 -20.50 8.50 3.32
CA ASP A 119 -20.38 7.44 4.33
C ASP A 119 -18.92 7.13 4.71
N VAL A 120 -17.92 7.77 4.08
CA VAL A 120 -16.52 7.66 4.45
C VAL A 120 -16.26 8.54 5.68
N ALA A 121 -15.91 7.91 6.79
CA ALA A 121 -15.60 8.61 8.04
C ALA A 121 -14.09 8.84 8.22
N ILE A 122 -13.26 7.92 7.71
CA ILE A 122 -11.81 7.95 7.86
C ILE A 122 -11.16 7.59 6.53
N PHE A 123 -10.12 8.32 6.14
CA PHE A 123 -9.17 7.90 5.11
C PHE A 123 -7.83 7.57 5.77
N HIS A 124 -7.35 6.33 5.58
CA HIS A 124 -6.04 5.88 6.03
C HIS A 124 -5.05 5.78 4.88
N ILE A 125 -3.85 6.31 5.09
CA ILE A 125 -2.72 6.21 4.16
C ILE A 125 -1.42 6.14 4.93
N GLY A 126 -0.37 5.61 4.29
CA GLY A 126 0.96 5.60 4.91
C GLY A 126 2.02 4.87 4.10
N SER A 127 3.15 4.64 4.77
CA SER A 127 4.25 3.81 4.31
C SER A 127 4.80 4.23 2.93
N LEU A 128 4.96 3.29 1.99
CA LEU A 128 5.63 3.50 0.71
C LEU A 128 4.89 4.47 -0.21
N ALA A 129 3.58 4.67 -0.05
CA ALA A 129 2.80 5.64 -0.80
C ALA A 129 3.27 7.10 -0.57
N LEU A 130 3.99 7.35 0.53
CA LEU A 130 4.45 8.68 0.91
C LEU A 130 5.96 8.90 0.71
N THR A 131 6.69 7.90 0.23
CA THR A 131 8.16 7.99 0.13
C THR A 131 8.65 8.87 -1.01
N GLY A 132 7.92 8.99 -2.11
CA GLY A 132 8.27 9.83 -3.25
C GLY A 132 7.74 9.31 -4.57
N GLY A 133 7.97 10.09 -5.63
CA GLY A 133 7.47 9.82 -6.97
C GLY A 133 6.18 10.57 -7.30
N SER A 134 5.69 10.39 -8.53
CA SER A 134 4.47 11.05 -9.01
C SER A 134 3.22 10.56 -8.29
N ASP A 135 3.19 9.29 -7.91
CA ASP A 135 2.12 8.68 -7.11
C ASP A 135 1.98 9.34 -5.73
N ALA A 136 3.09 9.68 -5.07
CA ALA A 136 3.05 10.36 -3.78
C ALA A 136 2.37 11.74 -3.86
N LEU A 137 2.58 12.48 -4.96
CA LEU A 137 1.90 13.77 -5.18
C LEU A 137 0.39 13.60 -5.36
N VAL A 138 -0.04 12.55 -6.06
CA VAL A 138 -1.46 12.21 -6.21
C VAL A 138 -2.09 11.88 -4.86
N TRP A 139 -1.38 11.14 -4.02
CA TRP A 139 -1.85 10.81 -2.66
C TRP A 139 -1.93 12.04 -1.76
N GLU A 140 -0.95 12.97 -1.84
CA GLU A 140 -0.99 14.24 -1.10
C GLU A 140 -2.23 15.07 -1.50
N GLU A 141 -2.52 15.19 -2.80
CA GLU A 141 -3.69 15.92 -3.29
C GLU A 141 -5.01 15.24 -2.90
N PHE A 142 -5.07 13.91 -2.99
CA PHE A 142 -6.25 13.15 -2.56
C PHE A 142 -6.53 13.31 -1.06
N LEU A 143 -5.48 13.31 -0.24
CA LEU A 143 -5.57 13.55 1.20
C LEU A 143 -6.16 14.95 1.48
N GLY A 144 -5.68 15.99 0.76
CA GLY A 144 -6.26 17.34 0.85
C GLY A 144 -7.77 17.36 0.56
N LYS A 145 -8.20 16.68 -0.53
CA LYS A 145 -9.63 16.55 -0.87
C LYS A 145 -10.44 15.81 0.19
N ALA A 146 -9.86 14.82 0.85
CA ALA A 146 -10.54 14.13 1.96
C ALA A 146 -10.73 15.06 3.16
N ILE A 147 -9.72 15.87 3.50
CA ILE A 147 -9.79 16.88 4.58
C ILE A 147 -10.86 17.94 4.25
N ASP A 148 -10.87 18.47 3.02
CA ASP A 148 -11.84 19.47 2.57
C ASP A 148 -13.29 18.96 2.68
N LYS A 149 -13.49 17.65 2.57
CA LYS A 149 -14.80 17.00 2.80
C LYS A 149 -15.08 16.69 4.27
N GLY A 150 -14.20 17.05 5.20
CA GLY A 150 -14.38 16.77 6.63
C GLY A 150 -14.11 15.31 7.02
N ILE A 151 -13.50 14.51 6.14
CA ILE A 151 -13.10 13.13 6.42
C ILE A 151 -11.87 13.15 7.32
N LYS A 152 -11.90 12.37 8.40
CA LYS A 152 -10.74 12.23 9.29
C LYS A 152 -9.61 11.49 8.58
N VAL A 153 -8.38 11.97 8.75
CA VAL A 153 -7.20 11.32 8.19
C VAL A 153 -6.48 10.52 9.27
N SER A 154 -6.12 9.29 8.92
CA SER A 154 -5.22 8.43 9.69
C SER A 154 -3.94 8.24 8.88
N LEU A 155 -2.80 8.65 9.45
CA LEU A 155 -1.50 8.60 8.80
C LEU A 155 -0.54 7.71 9.60
N ASP A 156 0.02 6.67 8.95
CA ASP A 156 1.15 5.91 9.49
C ASP A 156 2.35 6.03 8.54
N PRO A 157 3.36 6.84 8.86
CA PRO A 157 4.55 6.98 8.03
C PRO A 157 5.33 5.67 7.84
N ASN A 158 5.27 4.76 8.80
CA ASN A 158 5.94 3.45 8.78
C ASN A 158 7.35 3.52 8.17
N VAL A 159 8.19 4.41 8.68
CA VAL A 159 9.43 4.87 8.06
C VAL A 159 10.42 3.73 7.83
N ARG A 160 10.91 3.64 6.61
CA ARG A 160 12.02 2.79 6.21
C ARG A 160 13.15 3.69 5.71
N PRO A 161 14.17 3.99 6.51
CA PRO A 161 15.22 4.97 6.15
C PRO A 161 15.89 4.69 4.80
N SER A 162 16.07 3.44 4.43
CA SER A 162 16.65 3.02 3.15
C SER A 162 15.79 3.38 1.92
N LEU A 163 14.50 3.73 2.10
CA LEU A 163 13.56 4.03 1.01
C LEU A 163 13.16 5.50 0.93
N VAL A 164 13.60 6.29 1.90
CA VAL A 164 13.13 7.67 2.05
C VAL A 164 13.79 8.66 1.07
N GLY A 165 14.85 8.24 0.38
CA GLY A 165 15.62 9.13 -0.49
C GLY A 165 16.26 10.27 0.32
N GLU A 166 15.90 11.53 0.02
CA GLU A 166 16.35 12.72 0.76
C GLU A 166 15.53 12.88 2.05
N PRO A 167 16.12 12.63 3.25
CA PRO A 167 15.37 12.63 4.51
C PRO A 167 14.67 13.95 4.85
N ASP A 168 15.27 15.09 4.45
CA ASP A 168 14.68 16.39 4.74
C ASP A 168 13.46 16.68 3.85
N ILE A 169 13.47 16.24 2.60
CA ILE A 169 12.31 16.32 1.71
C ILE A 169 11.17 15.48 2.26
N TYR A 170 11.47 14.27 2.69
CA TYR A 170 10.47 13.38 3.30
C TYR A 170 9.90 13.96 4.60
N ARG A 171 10.75 14.49 5.51
CA ARG A 171 10.27 15.15 6.73
C ARG A 171 9.36 16.33 6.44
N GLN A 172 9.70 17.16 5.45
CA GLN A 172 8.87 18.29 5.07
C GLN A 172 7.51 17.81 4.52
N ARG A 173 7.50 16.71 3.71
CA ARG A 173 6.27 16.10 3.24
C ARG A 173 5.39 15.65 4.40
N ILE A 174 5.91 14.84 5.31
CA ILE A 174 5.14 14.34 6.46
C ILE A 174 4.63 15.49 7.32
N LYS A 175 5.44 16.54 7.58
CA LYS A 175 5.00 17.72 8.34
C LYS A 175 3.86 18.49 7.66
N ARG A 176 3.79 18.52 6.32
CA ARG A 176 2.66 19.15 5.61
C ARG A 176 1.38 18.32 5.71
N LEU A 177 1.51 17.01 5.88
CA LEU A 177 0.38 16.08 5.93
C LEU A 177 -0.21 15.91 7.34
N MET A 178 0.48 16.40 8.35
CA MET A 178 0.06 16.39 9.76
C MET A 178 -0.63 17.70 10.16
#